data_05db2c4c2981674a331156341f33679b
#
_entry.id   05db2c4c2981674a331156341f33679b
#
_cell.length_a   1.000
_cell.length_b   1.000
_cell.length_c   1.000
_cell.angle_alpha   90.00
_cell.angle_beta   90.00
_cell.angle_gamma   90.00
#
_symmetry.space_group_name_H-M   'P 1'
#
loop_
_entity.id
_entity.type
_entity.pdbx_description
1 polymer ?
#
loop_
_entity_poly.entity_id
_entity_poly.type
_entity_poly.pdbx_seq_one_letter_code
_entity_poly.pdbx_strand_id
1 'polypeptide(L)'
;MKKFILLLFLSPLLSHAQMKDYSKKVQSIDNTIETLYSVISGDKGVVRDWELFKYLFHKDAKLIPSGTNQQGKTGVRFMSPDEYINTSGKWLYENGFHEKEIGRTTERFGNIAHVFSSYESFRTKTDEKPFMRGINSIQLLYDGNRWWILNVYWMAENPKNQIPKKYLNKK
;
A
#
# COMPACT_ATOMS: atom_id res chain seq x y z
N MET A 1 51.28 34.92 -36.95
CA MET A 1 50.72 34.46 -35.66
C MET A 1 49.30 33.89 -35.91
N LYS A 2 49.17 32.55 -35.99
CA LYS A 2 47.86 31.89 -36.24
C LYS A 2 47.17 31.69 -34.90
N LYS A 3 45.99 32.31 -34.69
CA LYS A 3 45.14 32.10 -33.50
C LYS A 3 44.35 30.82 -33.70
N PHE A 4 44.59 29.81 -32.85
CA PHE A 4 43.73 28.62 -32.72
C PHE A 4 42.57 28.95 -31.82
N ILE A 5 41.34 28.87 -32.36
CA ILE A 5 40.09 28.96 -31.56
C ILE A 5 39.72 27.53 -31.20
N LEU A 6 39.79 27.22 -29.90
CA LEU A 6 39.38 25.95 -29.34
C LEU A 6 37.86 26.04 -29.09
N LEU A 7 37.03 25.39 -29.93
CA LEU A 7 35.59 25.25 -29.72
C LEU A 7 35.37 24.11 -28.70
N LEU A 8 34.99 24.47 -27.46
CA LEU A 8 34.50 23.51 -26.47
C LEU A 8 33.08 23.09 -26.83
N PHE A 9 32.88 21.86 -27.30
CA PHE A 9 31.58 21.22 -27.44
C PHE A 9 31.06 20.82 -26.04
N LEU A 10 30.16 21.61 -25.48
CA LEU A 10 29.37 21.23 -24.30
C LEU A 10 28.29 20.26 -24.74
N SER A 11 28.51 18.95 -24.62
CA SER A 11 27.46 17.94 -24.82
C SER A 11 26.50 17.97 -23.63
N PRO A 12 25.16 18.20 -23.84
CA PRO A 12 24.20 18.08 -22.75
C PRO A 12 24.13 16.62 -22.33
N LEU A 13 24.54 16.31 -21.09
CA LEU A 13 24.26 15.04 -20.43
C LEU A 13 22.73 14.96 -20.19
N LEU A 14 22.01 14.37 -21.13
CA LEU A 14 20.62 13.96 -20.92
C LEU A 14 20.62 12.83 -19.89
N SER A 15 20.45 13.19 -18.64
CA SER A 15 20.17 12.24 -17.57
C SER A 15 18.79 11.63 -17.83
N HIS A 16 18.74 10.47 -18.48
CA HIS A 16 17.53 9.65 -18.52
C HIS A 16 17.31 9.11 -17.12
N ALA A 17 16.40 9.70 -16.38
CA ALA A 17 15.88 9.08 -15.15
C ALA A 17 15.28 7.72 -15.57
N GLN A 18 15.96 6.64 -15.19
CA GLN A 18 15.50 5.27 -15.46
C GLN A 18 14.19 5.09 -14.71
N MET A 19 13.06 4.96 -15.43
CA MET A 19 11.76 4.67 -14.81
C MET A 19 11.85 3.35 -14.08
N LYS A 20 11.50 3.34 -12.80
CA LYS A 20 11.48 2.13 -12.00
C LYS A 20 10.47 1.14 -12.59
N ASP A 21 10.91 -0.08 -12.87
CA ASP A 21 10.01 -1.16 -13.31
C ASP A 21 9.36 -1.85 -12.10
N TYR A 22 8.07 -1.63 -11.95
CA TYR A 22 7.27 -2.24 -10.89
C TYR A 22 6.41 -3.43 -11.38
N SER A 23 6.58 -3.86 -12.63
CA SER A 23 5.72 -4.88 -13.26
C SER A 23 5.62 -6.17 -12.43
N LYS A 24 6.75 -6.65 -11.90
CA LYS A 24 6.80 -7.86 -11.05
C LYS A 24 5.99 -7.73 -9.75
N LYS A 25 5.74 -6.51 -9.28
CA LYS A 25 5.01 -6.23 -8.03
C LYS A 25 3.51 -6.46 -8.14
N VAL A 26 2.98 -6.61 -9.35
CA VAL A 26 1.54 -6.68 -9.64
C VAL A 26 1.15 -7.83 -10.60
N GLN A 27 2.05 -8.77 -10.84
CA GLN A 27 1.81 -9.92 -11.74
C GLN A 27 0.88 -10.98 -11.14
N SER A 28 0.83 -11.09 -9.83
CA SER A 28 -0.06 -11.99 -9.11
C SER A 28 -0.80 -11.27 -7.99
N ILE A 29 -1.89 -11.85 -7.51
CA ILE A 29 -2.60 -11.36 -6.32
C ILE A 29 -1.63 -11.32 -5.14
N ASP A 30 -0.83 -12.36 -4.94
CA ASP A 30 0.13 -12.44 -3.84
C ASP A 30 1.14 -11.31 -3.89
N ASN A 31 1.79 -11.08 -5.04
CA ASN A 31 2.74 -9.99 -5.21
C ASN A 31 2.10 -8.62 -4.94
N THR A 32 0.85 -8.43 -5.40
CA THR A 32 0.11 -7.16 -5.21
C THR A 32 -0.18 -6.91 -3.73
N ILE A 33 -0.64 -7.93 -3.00
CA ILE A 33 -0.95 -7.81 -1.57
C ILE A 33 0.33 -7.66 -0.73
N GLU A 34 1.37 -8.45 -0.98
CA GLU A 34 2.67 -8.30 -0.31
C GLU A 34 3.27 -6.92 -0.54
N THR A 35 3.16 -6.40 -1.76
CA THR A 35 3.63 -5.06 -2.09
C THR A 35 2.81 -3.99 -1.38
N LEU A 36 1.48 -4.14 -1.28
CA LEU A 36 0.62 -3.22 -0.54
C LEU A 36 1.09 -3.09 0.92
N TYR A 37 1.31 -4.20 1.62
CA TYR A 37 1.78 -4.20 3.01
C TYR A 37 3.21 -3.64 3.13
N SER A 38 4.09 -4.01 2.21
CA SER A 38 5.49 -3.58 2.27
C SER A 38 5.67 -2.10 1.97
N VAL A 39 4.94 -1.53 1.02
CA VAL A 39 5.13 -0.15 0.56
C VAL A 39 4.68 0.90 1.58
N ILE A 40 3.70 0.58 2.45
CA ILE A 40 3.27 1.45 3.55
C ILE A 40 4.10 1.24 4.82
N SER A 41 4.86 0.14 4.89
CA SER A 41 5.70 -0.21 6.04
C SER A 41 7.06 0.49 5.98
N GLY A 42 7.57 0.89 7.13
CA GLY A 42 8.91 1.48 7.27
C GLY A 42 9.14 2.10 8.63
N ASP A 43 10.41 2.24 8.98
CA ASP A 43 10.84 2.83 10.25
C ASP A 43 10.52 4.34 10.31
N LYS A 44 10.53 4.89 11.49
CA LYS A 44 10.43 6.34 11.72
C LYS A 44 11.53 7.07 10.94
N GLY A 45 11.16 8.16 10.24
CA GLY A 45 12.08 8.95 9.42
C GLY A 45 12.37 8.37 8.03
N VAL A 46 11.78 7.21 7.68
CA VAL A 46 11.95 6.62 6.35
C VAL A 46 10.79 7.01 5.45
N VAL A 47 11.11 7.62 4.31
CA VAL A 47 10.12 7.99 3.28
C VAL A 47 9.64 6.73 2.57
N ARG A 48 8.33 6.62 2.37
CA ARG A 48 7.71 5.50 1.62
C ARG A 48 7.86 5.71 0.11
N ASP A 49 7.91 4.63 -0.67
CA ASP A 49 7.86 4.71 -2.13
C ASP A 49 6.42 4.97 -2.60
N TRP A 50 6.03 6.26 -2.59
CA TRP A 50 4.67 6.67 -2.97
C TRP A 50 4.38 6.49 -4.46
N GLU A 51 5.40 6.39 -5.31
CA GLU A 51 5.23 6.04 -6.73
C GLU A 51 4.80 4.58 -6.86
N LEU A 52 5.50 3.66 -6.17
CA LEU A 52 5.11 2.26 -6.10
C LEU A 52 3.72 2.11 -5.46
N PHE A 53 3.43 2.84 -4.38
CA PHE A 53 2.10 2.82 -3.75
C PHE A 53 1.02 3.16 -4.77
N LYS A 54 1.12 4.30 -5.45
CA LYS A 54 0.14 4.70 -6.47
C LYS A 54 0.06 3.71 -7.63
N TYR A 55 1.18 3.11 -8.01
CA TYR A 55 1.22 2.12 -9.07
C TYR A 55 0.35 0.88 -8.79
N LEU A 56 0.11 0.52 -7.54
CA LEU A 56 -0.77 -0.62 -7.18
C LEU A 56 -2.24 -0.37 -7.52
N PHE A 57 -2.68 0.89 -7.50
CA PHE A 57 -4.08 1.26 -7.53
C PHE A 57 -4.57 1.64 -8.92
N HIS A 58 -5.81 1.25 -9.23
CA HIS A 58 -6.53 1.82 -10.36
C HIS A 58 -6.74 3.33 -10.15
N LYS A 59 -6.82 4.10 -11.23
CA LYS A 59 -6.97 5.57 -11.17
C LYS A 59 -8.17 6.05 -10.35
N ASP A 60 -9.25 5.26 -10.31
CA ASP A 60 -10.49 5.56 -9.58
C ASP A 60 -10.58 4.82 -8.23
N ALA A 61 -9.49 4.20 -7.78
CA ALA A 61 -9.46 3.40 -6.57
C ALA A 61 -9.82 4.20 -5.31
N LYS A 62 -10.33 3.48 -4.30
CA LYS A 62 -10.67 4.05 -3.00
C LYS A 62 -10.01 3.30 -1.85
N LEU A 63 -9.52 4.08 -0.90
CA LEU A 63 -9.10 3.60 0.41
C LEU A 63 -10.15 4.04 1.43
N ILE A 64 -10.74 3.07 2.14
CA ILE A 64 -11.98 3.28 2.88
C ILE A 64 -11.82 2.78 4.33
N PRO A 65 -11.22 3.59 5.22
CA PRO A 65 -11.25 3.29 6.65
C PRO A 65 -12.69 3.31 7.17
N SER A 66 -13.01 2.34 8.02
CA SER A 66 -14.25 2.36 8.79
C SER A 66 -13.95 2.31 10.28
N GLY A 67 -14.87 2.83 11.06
CA GLY A 67 -14.73 2.84 12.51
C GLY A 67 -15.98 3.33 13.19
N THR A 68 -16.03 3.07 14.51
CA THR A 68 -17.14 3.54 15.38
C THR A 68 -16.57 4.61 16.30
N ASN A 69 -17.16 5.79 16.29
CA ASN A 69 -16.76 6.89 17.15
C ASN A 69 -17.19 6.68 18.62
N GLN A 70 -16.79 7.59 19.50
CA GLN A 70 -17.13 7.52 20.94
C GLN A 70 -18.63 7.56 21.23
N GLN A 71 -19.43 8.14 20.33
CA GLN A 71 -20.90 8.17 20.43
C GLN A 71 -21.57 6.88 19.90
N GLY A 72 -20.77 5.86 19.49
CA GLY A 72 -21.29 4.60 18.96
C GLY A 72 -21.72 4.67 17.48
N LYS A 73 -21.55 5.79 16.79
CA LYS A 73 -21.90 5.93 15.37
C LYS A 73 -20.78 5.35 14.50
N THR A 74 -21.11 4.34 13.71
CA THR A 74 -20.23 3.76 12.71
C THR A 74 -20.25 4.57 11.41
N GLY A 75 -19.10 4.80 10.80
CA GLY A 75 -18.97 5.55 9.56
C GLY A 75 -17.76 5.11 8.76
N VAL A 76 -17.64 5.66 7.55
CA VAL A 76 -16.54 5.44 6.61
C VAL A 76 -16.05 6.78 6.05
N ARG A 77 -14.81 6.79 5.59
CA ARG A 77 -14.24 7.89 4.81
C ARG A 77 -13.72 7.32 3.50
N PHE A 78 -14.11 7.93 2.38
CA PHE A 78 -13.60 7.58 1.07
C PHE A 78 -12.40 8.48 0.74
N MET A 79 -11.28 7.88 0.38
CA MET A 79 -10.06 8.58 -0.02
C MET A 79 -9.54 8.02 -1.34
N SER A 80 -9.02 8.86 -2.21
CA SER A 80 -8.13 8.44 -3.29
C SER A 80 -6.76 8.03 -2.73
N PRO A 81 -5.91 7.33 -3.52
CA PRO A 81 -4.53 7.08 -3.11
C PRO A 81 -3.75 8.35 -2.75
N ASP A 82 -3.93 9.45 -3.48
CA ASP A 82 -3.27 10.73 -3.19
C ASP A 82 -3.80 11.36 -1.88
N GLU A 83 -5.10 11.30 -1.63
CA GLU A 83 -5.68 11.77 -0.35
C GLU A 83 -5.17 10.93 0.84
N TYR A 84 -4.98 9.61 0.66
CA TYR A 84 -4.38 8.76 1.69
C TYR A 84 -2.93 9.19 1.97
N ILE A 85 -2.12 9.41 0.95
CA ILE A 85 -0.74 9.90 1.09
C ILE A 85 -0.72 11.22 1.85
N ASN A 86 -1.56 12.18 1.46
CA ASN A 86 -1.63 13.50 2.08
C ASN A 86 -2.08 13.47 3.54
N THR A 87 -2.97 12.54 3.91
CA THR A 87 -3.50 12.44 5.29
C THR A 87 -2.67 11.55 6.20
N SER A 88 -2.10 10.47 5.67
CA SER A 88 -1.41 9.45 6.47
C SER A 88 0.11 9.51 6.34
N GLY A 89 0.64 10.01 5.21
CA GLY A 89 2.06 9.95 4.90
C GLY A 89 2.96 10.62 5.93
N LYS A 90 2.58 11.82 6.42
CA LYS A 90 3.31 12.52 7.48
C LYS A 90 3.38 11.68 8.76
N TRP A 91 2.23 11.15 9.18
CA TRP A 91 2.16 10.34 10.40
C TRP A 91 2.97 9.05 10.30
N LEU A 92 2.92 8.34 9.16
CA LEU A 92 3.72 7.15 8.89
C LEU A 92 5.23 7.44 8.97
N TYR A 93 5.66 8.60 8.43
CA TYR A 93 7.04 9.05 8.50
C TYR A 93 7.49 9.36 9.93
N GLU A 94 6.67 10.10 10.69
CA GLU A 94 7.03 10.60 12.03
C GLU A 94 6.98 9.53 13.12
N ASN A 95 6.17 8.47 12.94
CA ASN A 95 5.91 7.49 14.00
C ASN A 95 6.50 6.10 13.73
N GLY A 96 6.88 5.78 12.48
CA GLY A 96 7.13 4.42 12.07
C GLY A 96 5.83 3.62 11.97
N PHE A 97 5.77 2.69 11.04
CA PHE A 97 4.61 1.81 10.82
C PHE A 97 5.05 0.57 10.06
N HIS A 98 4.78 -0.60 10.62
CA HIS A 98 5.01 -1.89 9.98
C HIS A 98 3.74 -2.70 10.04
N GLU A 99 3.23 -3.07 8.87
CA GLU A 99 2.03 -3.90 8.79
C GLU A 99 2.37 -5.23 8.13
N LYS A 100 1.89 -6.31 8.72
CA LYS A 100 2.05 -7.66 8.18
C LYS A 100 0.71 -8.37 8.09
N GLU A 101 0.55 -9.14 7.04
CA GLU A 101 -0.56 -10.05 6.89
C GLU A 101 -0.40 -11.26 7.81
N ILE A 102 -1.47 -11.62 8.53
CA ILE A 102 -1.51 -12.76 9.45
C ILE A 102 -2.50 -13.85 9.05
N GLY A 103 -3.34 -13.58 8.04
CA GLY A 103 -4.28 -14.54 7.47
C GLY A 103 -4.94 -13.97 6.23
N ARG A 104 -5.35 -14.86 5.30
CA ARG A 104 -5.98 -14.45 4.05
C ARG A 104 -7.01 -15.46 3.59
N THR A 105 -8.15 -14.95 3.08
CA THR A 105 -9.09 -15.68 2.24
C THR A 105 -9.16 -14.97 0.91
N THR A 106 -9.02 -15.71 -0.19
CA THR A 106 -9.09 -15.16 -1.55
C THR A 106 -10.18 -15.87 -2.32
N GLU A 107 -11.08 -15.10 -2.91
CA GLU A 107 -12.12 -15.57 -3.84
C GLU A 107 -11.87 -14.93 -5.19
N ARG A 108 -11.98 -15.73 -6.26
CA ARG A 108 -11.71 -15.26 -7.62
C ARG A 108 -12.76 -15.79 -8.59
N PHE A 109 -13.21 -14.90 -9.47
CA PHE A 109 -14.01 -15.27 -10.63
C PHE A 109 -13.50 -14.50 -11.87
N GLY A 110 -12.92 -15.24 -12.83
CA GLY A 110 -12.34 -14.62 -14.03
C GLY A 110 -11.28 -13.56 -13.69
N ASN A 111 -11.56 -12.34 -14.06
CA ASN A 111 -10.68 -11.18 -13.88
C ASN A 111 -10.90 -10.39 -12.59
N ILE A 112 -11.86 -10.79 -11.77
CA ILE A 112 -12.11 -10.15 -10.47
C ILE A 112 -11.67 -11.03 -9.32
N ALA A 113 -11.14 -10.42 -8.28
CA ALA A 113 -10.79 -11.09 -7.03
C ALA A 113 -11.18 -10.26 -5.82
N HIS A 114 -11.56 -10.96 -4.76
CA HIS A 114 -11.75 -10.43 -3.43
C HIS A 114 -10.74 -11.07 -2.48
N VAL A 115 -9.99 -10.24 -1.79
CA VAL A 115 -9.04 -10.67 -0.76
C VAL A 115 -9.49 -10.11 0.58
N PHE A 116 -9.78 -11.01 1.53
CA PHE A 116 -10.10 -10.69 2.91
C PHE A 116 -8.87 -11.01 3.76
N SER A 117 -8.08 -10.01 4.07
CA SER A 117 -6.73 -10.11 4.61
C SER A 117 -6.68 -9.55 6.04
N SER A 118 -6.36 -10.39 7.00
CA SER A 118 -6.15 -9.99 8.39
C SER A 118 -4.73 -9.48 8.58
N TYR A 119 -4.58 -8.40 9.34
CA TYR A 119 -3.30 -7.74 9.55
C TYR A 119 -2.99 -7.46 11.02
N GLU A 120 -1.71 -7.27 11.29
CA GLU A 120 -1.15 -6.71 12.51
C GLU A 120 -0.25 -5.54 12.20
N SER A 121 -0.39 -4.45 12.96
CA SER A 121 0.41 -3.23 12.78
C SER A 121 1.28 -2.96 14.00
N PHE A 122 2.54 -2.57 13.77
CA PHE A 122 3.58 -2.33 14.75
C PHE A 122 4.22 -0.95 14.51
N ARG A 123 4.82 -0.36 15.53
CA ARG A 123 5.61 0.87 15.38
C ARG A 123 7.01 0.60 14.83
N THR A 124 7.60 -0.50 15.31
CA THR A 124 8.93 -0.96 14.91
C THR A 124 8.89 -2.43 14.54
N LYS A 125 9.91 -2.91 13.83
CA LYS A 125 10.05 -4.34 13.50
C LYS A 125 10.29 -5.23 14.72
N THR A 126 10.74 -4.64 15.81
CA THR A 126 11.12 -5.34 17.04
C THR A 126 10.03 -5.35 18.11
N ASP A 127 8.90 -4.70 17.85
CA ASP A 127 7.76 -4.71 18.78
C ASP A 127 7.21 -6.14 18.90
N GLU A 128 7.08 -6.61 20.12
CA GLU A 128 6.56 -7.95 20.42
C GLU A 128 5.04 -8.04 20.23
N LYS A 129 4.33 -6.93 20.42
CA LYS A 129 2.87 -6.87 20.35
C LYS A 129 2.41 -5.81 19.34
N PRO A 130 1.43 -6.13 18.50
CA PRO A 130 0.84 -5.14 17.62
C PRO A 130 0.09 -4.08 18.43
N PHE A 131 0.15 -2.84 17.98
CA PHE A 131 -0.69 -1.77 18.55
C PHE A 131 -2.09 -1.76 17.92
N MET A 132 -2.26 -2.39 16.76
CA MET A 132 -3.54 -2.49 16.05
C MET A 132 -3.58 -3.79 15.25
N ARG A 133 -4.77 -4.37 15.15
CA ARG A 133 -5.11 -5.50 14.28
C ARG A 133 -6.41 -5.20 13.57
N GLY A 134 -6.67 -5.85 12.45
CA GLY A 134 -7.91 -5.66 11.72
C GLY A 134 -7.99 -6.53 10.48
N ILE A 135 -8.97 -6.24 9.64
CA ILE A 135 -9.16 -6.90 8.35
C ILE A 135 -9.25 -5.85 7.26
N ASN A 136 -8.51 -6.08 6.18
CA ASN A 136 -8.61 -5.40 4.91
C ASN A 136 -9.49 -6.25 3.96
N SER A 137 -10.57 -5.69 3.46
CA SER A 137 -11.36 -6.21 2.33
C SER A 137 -10.88 -5.52 1.07
N ILE A 138 -10.23 -6.26 0.19
CA ILE A 138 -9.53 -5.72 -0.98
C ILE A 138 -10.18 -6.27 -2.24
N GLN A 139 -10.60 -5.38 -3.14
CA GLN A 139 -11.13 -5.76 -4.46
C GLN A 139 -10.05 -5.54 -5.51
N LEU A 140 -9.84 -6.55 -6.37
CA LEU A 140 -8.83 -6.50 -7.41
C LEU A 140 -9.43 -6.81 -8.79
N LEU A 141 -8.84 -6.20 -9.81
CA LEU A 141 -9.12 -6.44 -11.22
C LEU A 141 -7.84 -6.87 -11.95
N TYR A 142 -7.92 -7.93 -12.75
CA TYR A 142 -6.89 -8.29 -13.72
C TYR A 142 -7.25 -7.73 -15.09
N ASP A 143 -6.40 -6.88 -15.68
CA ASP A 143 -6.67 -6.24 -16.98
C ASP A 143 -6.11 -7.00 -18.20
N GLY A 144 -5.57 -8.20 -17.98
CA GLY A 144 -4.85 -8.99 -18.97
C GLY A 144 -3.33 -8.92 -18.84
N ASN A 145 -2.80 -7.89 -18.16
CA ASN A 145 -1.37 -7.67 -17.98
C ASN A 145 -0.96 -7.67 -16.51
N ARG A 146 -1.82 -7.14 -15.62
CA ARG A 146 -1.52 -6.96 -14.20
C ARG A 146 -2.77 -6.94 -13.31
N TRP A 147 -2.54 -7.09 -12.01
CA TRP A 147 -3.57 -6.86 -11.00
C TRP A 147 -3.59 -5.40 -10.55
N TRP A 148 -4.79 -4.83 -10.46
CA TRP A 148 -5.08 -3.50 -9.96
C TRP A 148 -5.88 -3.59 -8.68
N ILE A 149 -5.54 -2.82 -7.67
CA ILE A 149 -6.38 -2.63 -6.49
C ILE A 149 -7.46 -1.59 -6.84
N LEU A 150 -8.74 -1.98 -6.73
CA LEU A 150 -9.89 -1.09 -6.94
C LEU A 150 -10.30 -0.40 -5.65
N ASN A 151 -10.26 -1.12 -4.54
CA ASN A 151 -10.44 -0.53 -3.22
C ASN A 151 -9.73 -1.36 -2.14
N VAL A 152 -9.42 -0.68 -1.03
CA VAL A 152 -9.07 -1.29 0.25
C VAL A 152 -10.05 -0.73 1.27
N TYR A 153 -10.96 -1.56 1.77
CA TYR A 153 -11.92 -1.23 2.81
C TYR A 153 -11.53 -1.96 4.08
N TRP A 154 -11.33 -1.26 5.19
CA TRP A 154 -10.82 -1.90 6.40
C TRP A 154 -11.51 -1.43 7.67
N MET A 155 -11.44 -2.32 8.66
CA MET A 155 -11.85 -2.04 10.03
C MET A 155 -10.85 -2.67 11.00
N ALA A 156 -10.43 -1.91 12.01
CA ALA A 156 -9.66 -2.44 13.12
C ALA A 156 -10.55 -3.27 14.06
N GLU A 157 -9.96 -4.33 14.66
CA GLU A 157 -10.63 -5.07 15.71
C GLU A 157 -10.76 -4.22 16.99
N ASN A 158 -11.71 -4.56 17.81
CA ASN A 158 -11.91 -3.98 19.13
C ASN A 158 -12.50 -5.06 20.08
N PRO A 159 -12.60 -4.80 21.39
CA PRO A 159 -13.10 -5.80 22.34
C PRO A 159 -14.48 -6.38 22.02
N LYS A 160 -15.34 -5.64 21.30
CA LYS A 160 -16.68 -6.10 20.91
C LYS A 160 -16.70 -6.75 19.52
N ASN A 161 -15.64 -6.62 18.72
CA ASN A 161 -15.53 -7.14 17.38
C ASN A 161 -14.10 -7.66 17.12
N GLN A 162 -13.83 -8.85 17.63
CA GLN A 162 -12.53 -9.52 17.46
C GLN A 162 -12.47 -10.26 16.13
N ILE A 163 -11.26 -10.39 15.56
CA ILE A 163 -11.04 -11.14 14.33
C ILE A 163 -11.43 -12.62 14.57
N PRO A 164 -12.40 -13.16 13.82
CA PRO A 164 -12.75 -14.57 13.92
C PRO A 164 -11.57 -15.49 13.58
N LYS A 165 -11.42 -16.60 14.33
CA LYS A 165 -10.30 -17.56 14.16
C LYS A 165 -10.12 -18.04 12.72
N LYS A 166 -11.20 -18.22 11.96
CA LYS A 166 -11.16 -18.64 10.56
C LYS A 166 -10.38 -17.70 9.63
N TYR A 167 -10.19 -16.43 10.02
CA TYR A 167 -9.43 -15.43 9.26
C TYR A 167 -7.99 -15.25 9.76
N LEU A 168 -7.54 -16.03 10.74
CA LEU A 168 -6.18 -16.00 11.28
C LEU A 168 -5.29 -17.11 10.69
N ASN A 169 -5.83 -17.97 9.85
CA ASN A 169 -5.07 -19.05 9.24
C ASN A 169 -4.31 -18.51 8.01
N LYS A 170 -2.98 -18.59 8.07
CA LYS A 170 -2.16 -18.48 6.87
C LYS A 170 -2.45 -19.70 6.00
N LYS A 171 -2.75 -19.48 4.71
CA LYS A 171 -2.65 -20.51 3.70
C LYS A 171 -1.18 -20.84 3.44
#